data_31e1ee2ac1eca998dcf24e8c44b4ef29
#
_entry.id   31e1ee2ac1eca998dcf24e8c44b4ef29
#
_cell.length_a   1.000
_cell.length_b   1.000
_cell.length_c   1.000
_cell.angle_alpha   90.00
_cell.angle_beta   90.00
_cell.angle_gamma   90.00
#
_symmetry.space_group_name_H-M   'P 1'
#
loop_
_entity.id
_entity.type
_entity.pdbx_description
1 polymer ?
#
loop_
_entity_poly.entity_id
_entity_poly.type
_entity_poly.pdbx_seq_one_letter_code
_entity_poly.pdbx_strand_id
1 'polypeptide(L)'
;MMHADEKIWIGFGDIHEDISRVNEIPELSDAEGVIISGDITNRGGIRKASQLLEVIYRLNPSIYAQIGNMDRAEITTYLDEKGWNIHATGKQLAEDIGIMGVGYSTPTPFRTPSEVPDSMLAQWLNKGYAQIKHLPKLILVAHDPPFGSKAADLPFGENVGNRSVLEFIQRIQPDICLTGHIHEAASEEFIGKTKVVNPGMLCMGGYVRIRLKDSKLDAKLMFI
;
A
#
# COMPACT_ATOMS: atom_id res chain seq x y z
N MET A 1 -13.42 19.00 27.51
CA MET A 1 -13.41 17.74 26.73
C MET A 1 -12.21 17.84 25.84
N MET A 2 -11.19 17.01 26.07
CA MET A 2 -10.10 16.89 25.11
C MET A 2 -10.70 16.30 23.83
N HIS A 3 -10.65 17.04 22.73
CA HIS A 3 -10.91 16.45 21.42
C HIS A 3 -9.85 15.37 21.23
N ALA A 4 -10.26 14.12 21.13
CA ALA A 4 -9.34 13.05 20.75
C ALA A 4 -8.77 13.46 19.40
N ASP A 5 -7.44 13.64 19.34
CA ASP A 5 -6.76 14.06 18.12
C ASP A 5 -7.02 13.00 17.03
N GLU A 6 -7.77 13.38 16.01
CA GLU A 6 -8.00 12.55 14.84
C GLU A 6 -6.73 12.61 13.99
N LYS A 7 -6.14 11.43 13.71
CA LYS A 7 -4.99 11.29 12.81
C LYS A 7 -5.44 10.67 11.51
N ILE A 8 -4.96 11.23 10.40
CA ILE A 8 -5.33 10.80 9.05
C ILE A 8 -4.07 10.49 8.25
N TRP A 9 -4.09 9.39 7.51
CA TRP A 9 -3.12 9.07 6.47
C TRP A 9 -3.87 8.86 5.16
N ILE A 10 -3.23 9.20 4.06
CA ILE A 10 -3.78 9.01 2.71
C ILE A 10 -3.02 7.88 2.01
N GLY A 11 -3.75 6.85 1.58
CA GLY A 11 -3.19 5.72 0.85
C GLY A 11 -3.60 5.71 -0.61
N PHE A 12 -2.67 5.46 -1.52
CA PHE A 12 -2.92 5.21 -2.93
C PHE A 12 -1.76 4.44 -3.56
N GLY A 13 -1.92 4.02 -4.80
CA GLY A 13 -0.88 3.37 -5.60
C GLY A 13 -1.27 3.36 -7.06
N ASP A 14 -0.69 2.43 -7.83
CA ASP A 14 -0.96 2.27 -9.25
C ASP A 14 -0.93 3.65 -9.96
N ILE A 15 0.17 4.39 -9.68
CA ILE A 15 0.41 5.74 -10.16
C ILE A 15 0.72 5.72 -11.66
N HIS A 16 1.50 4.71 -12.10
CA HIS A 16 1.83 4.49 -13.51
C HIS A 16 2.25 5.76 -14.25
N GLU A 17 3.09 6.58 -13.60
CA GLU A 17 3.61 7.86 -14.12
C GLU A 17 2.57 8.98 -14.28
N ASP A 18 1.31 8.76 -13.93
CA ASP A 18 0.24 9.76 -13.96
C ASP A 18 -0.17 10.20 -12.55
N ILE A 19 0.33 11.36 -12.14
CA ILE A 19 0.03 12.01 -10.86
C ILE A 19 -0.86 13.25 -11.04
N SER A 20 -1.50 13.40 -12.19
CA SER A 20 -2.28 14.60 -12.53
C SER A 20 -3.36 14.92 -11.48
N ARG A 21 -3.93 13.90 -10.85
CA ARG A 21 -5.00 14.04 -9.87
C ARG A 21 -4.54 14.12 -8.41
N VAL A 22 -3.24 13.98 -8.13
CA VAL A 22 -2.74 13.95 -6.75
C VAL A 22 -3.09 15.21 -5.94
N ASN A 23 -3.12 16.38 -6.60
CA ASN A 23 -3.48 17.65 -5.96
C ASN A 23 -4.98 17.78 -5.64
N GLU A 24 -5.81 16.91 -6.20
CA GLU A 24 -7.26 16.91 -5.97
C GLU A 24 -7.65 16.12 -4.73
N ILE A 25 -6.72 15.32 -4.17
CA ILE A 25 -6.99 14.50 -2.97
C ILE A 25 -7.17 15.42 -1.76
N PRO A 26 -8.38 15.46 -1.15
CA PRO A 26 -8.60 16.24 0.04
C PRO A 26 -7.70 15.79 1.21
N GLU A 27 -7.35 16.70 2.10
CA GLU A 27 -6.56 16.44 3.31
C GLU A 27 -5.12 15.92 3.05
N LEU A 28 -4.66 15.78 1.78
CA LEU A 28 -3.34 15.21 1.49
C LEU A 28 -2.21 15.99 2.15
N SER A 29 -2.26 17.31 2.09
CA SER A 29 -1.26 18.20 2.69
C SER A 29 -1.30 18.21 4.22
N ASP A 30 -2.46 17.96 4.81
CA ASP A 30 -2.69 18.04 6.25
C ASP A 30 -2.62 16.66 6.93
N ALA A 31 -2.53 15.58 6.14
CA ALA A 31 -2.41 14.22 6.64
C ALA A 31 -1.09 13.99 7.39
N GLU A 32 -1.09 13.08 8.37
CA GLU A 32 0.12 12.61 9.09
C GLU A 32 1.15 11.97 8.12
N GLY A 33 0.70 11.52 6.93
CA GLY A 33 1.56 10.98 5.91
C GLY A 33 0.82 10.32 4.74
N VAL A 34 1.60 9.99 3.73
CA VAL A 34 1.14 9.35 2.49
C VAL A 34 1.69 7.93 2.41
N ILE A 35 0.82 6.97 2.10
CA ILE A 35 1.15 5.56 1.96
C ILE A 35 0.98 5.16 0.50
N ILE A 36 2.06 4.70 -0.15
CA ILE A 36 2.09 4.33 -1.57
C ILE A 36 2.23 2.82 -1.70
N SER A 37 1.21 2.15 -2.26
CA SER A 37 1.14 0.69 -2.35
C SER A 37 2.02 0.08 -3.45
N GLY A 38 2.59 0.90 -4.36
CA GLY A 38 3.46 0.43 -5.46
C GLY A 38 3.01 0.94 -6.82
N ASP A 39 3.66 0.45 -7.87
CA ASP A 39 3.48 0.82 -9.27
C ASP A 39 3.54 2.34 -9.50
N ILE A 40 4.65 2.91 -9.02
CA ILE A 40 4.97 4.33 -9.17
C ILE A 40 5.23 4.66 -10.64
N THR A 41 5.87 3.71 -11.35
CA THR A 41 6.31 3.90 -12.74
C THR A 41 5.77 2.81 -13.68
N ASN A 42 5.88 3.07 -14.99
CA ASN A 42 5.69 2.08 -16.05
C ASN A 42 7.06 1.58 -16.53
N ARG A 43 7.68 0.63 -15.78
CA ARG A 43 9.02 0.09 -16.07
C ARG A 43 10.15 1.14 -16.00
N GLY A 44 9.87 2.33 -15.42
CA GLY A 44 10.85 3.38 -15.22
C GLY A 44 11.85 3.05 -14.12
N GLY A 45 13.02 3.71 -14.15
CA GLY A 45 14.02 3.60 -13.10
C GLY A 45 13.95 4.74 -12.08
N ILE A 46 14.98 4.85 -11.23
CA ILE A 46 15.09 5.84 -10.14
C ILE A 46 14.77 7.26 -10.59
N ARG A 47 15.30 7.68 -11.75
CA ARG A 47 15.08 9.06 -12.25
C ARG A 47 13.60 9.37 -12.46
N LYS A 48 12.81 8.43 -12.99
CA LYS A 48 11.38 8.65 -13.21
C LYS A 48 10.64 8.63 -11.87
N ALA A 49 10.91 7.63 -11.04
CA ALA A 49 10.28 7.52 -9.72
C ALA A 49 10.56 8.76 -8.84
N SER A 50 11.81 9.25 -8.83
CA SER A 50 12.17 10.43 -8.03
C SER A 50 11.43 11.69 -8.47
N GLN A 51 11.19 11.90 -9.79
CA GLN A 51 10.41 13.04 -10.29
C GLN A 51 8.97 13.01 -9.79
N LEU A 52 8.35 11.83 -9.78
CA LEU A 52 6.96 11.65 -9.32
C LEU A 52 6.85 11.82 -7.80
N LEU A 53 7.73 11.14 -7.07
CA LEU A 53 7.75 11.18 -5.61
C LEU A 53 8.11 12.56 -5.06
N GLU A 54 8.92 13.35 -5.77
CA GLU A 54 9.22 14.73 -5.38
C GLU A 54 7.98 15.63 -5.42
N VAL A 55 7.07 15.42 -6.38
CA VAL A 55 5.78 16.15 -6.40
C VAL A 55 4.95 15.80 -5.16
N ILE A 56 4.85 14.51 -4.82
CA ILE A 56 4.13 14.05 -3.64
C ILE A 56 4.80 14.59 -2.35
N TYR A 57 6.13 14.55 -2.29
CA TYR A 57 6.92 15.06 -1.16
C TYR A 57 6.66 16.54 -0.87
N ARG A 58 6.49 17.36 -1.91
CA ARG A 58 6.16 18.79 -1.74
C ARG A 58 4.76 19.01 -1.17
N LEU A 59 3.84 18.08 -1.39
CA LEU A 59 2.48 18.14 -0.83
C LEU A 59 2.46 17.61 0.61
N ASN A 60 3.16 16.51 0.85
CA ASN A 60 3.29 15.91 2.18
C ASN A 60 4.67 15.21 2.30
N PRO A 61 5.56 15.66 3.20
CA PRO A 61 6.90 15.13 3.32
C PRO A 61 6.99 13.77 4.04
N SER A 62 5.91 13.33 4.69
CA SER A 62 5.87 12.05 5.41
C SER A 62 5.43 10.93 4.46
N ILE A 63 6.38 10.31 3.77
CA ILE A 63 6.10 9.25 2.79
C ILE A 63 6.45 7.87 3.35
N TYR A 64 5.54 6.92 3.12
CA TYR A 64 5.71 5.47 3.34
C TYR A 64 5.42 4.77 2.02
N ALA A 65 6.43 4.25 1.35
CA ALA A 65 6.30 3.76 -0.01
C ALA A 65 6.99 2.43 -0.23
N GLN A 66 6.50 1.69 -1.19
CA GLN A 66 7.13 0.50 -1.74
C GLN A 66 6.97 0.47 -3.25
N ILE A 67 7.70 -0.41 -3.92
CA ILE A 67 7.52 -0.69 -5.34
C ILE A 67 6.35 -1.67 -5.57
N GLY A 68 5.75 -1.61 -6.75
CA GLY A 68 4.90 -2.66 -7.30
C GLY A 68 5.65 -3.53 -8.31
N ASN A 69 4.92 -4.31 -9.10
CA ASN A 69 5.53 -5.18 -10.11
C ASN A 69 6.00 -4.41 -11.37
N MET A 70 5.38 -3.27 -11.70
CA MET A 70 5.79 -2.46 -12.85
C MET A 70 7.04 -1.62 -12.58
N ASP A 71 7.41 -1.43 -11.32
CA ASP A 71 8.60 -0.70 -10.92
C ASP A 71 9.87 -1.55 -11.06
N ARG A 72 11.01 -0.93 -11.35
CA ARG A 72 12.30 -1.61 -11.28
C ARG A 72 12.77 -1.73 -9.85
N ALA A 73 13.38 -2.87 -9.49
CA ALA A 73 13.86 -3.16 -8.14
C ALA A 73 14.82 -2.10 -7.56
N GLU A 74 15.60 -1.41 -8.42
CA GLU A 74 16.50 -0.33 -8.01
C GLU A 74 15.80 0.84 -7.31
N ILE A 75 14.48 1.02 -7.54
CA ILE A 75 13.69 2.05 -6.88
C ILE A 75 13.59 1.78 -5.36
N THR A 76 13.61 0.52 -4.94
CA THR A 76 13.66 0.17 -3.51
C THR A 76 14.89 0.78 -2.83
N THR A 77 16.07 0.74 -3.47
CA THR A 77 17.28 1.37 -2.94
C THR A 77 17.10 2.87 -2.77
N TYR A 78 16.50 3.54 -3.74
CA TYR A 78 16.19 4.97 -3.63
C TYR A 78 15.21 5.27 -2.48
N LEU A 79 14.17 4.45 -2.31
CA LEU A 79 13.24 4.59 -1.19
C LEU A 79 13.92 4.35 0.16
N ASP A 80 14.88 3.43 0.25
CA ASP A 80 15.71 3.19 1.44
C ASP A 80 16.56 4.41 1.78
N GLU A 81 17.26 4.99 0.79
CA GLU A 81 18.08 6.18 0.96
C GLU A 81 17.27 7.39 1.46
N LYS A 82 16.00 7.50 1.04
CA LYS A 82 15.07 8.53 1.50
C LYS A 82 14.41 8.22 2.86
N GLY A 83 14.59 7.02 3.38
CA GLY A 83 13.90 6.57 4.58
C GLY A 83 12.39 6.29 4.38
N TRP A 84 11.92 6.23 3.13
CA TRP A 84 10.51 6.04 2.78
C TRP A 84 10.10 4.59 2.61
N ASN A 85 11.05 3.67 2.38
CA ASN A 85 10.76 2.27 2.09
C ASN A 85 10.04 1.57 3.24
N ILE A 86 8.97 0.84 2.89
CA ILE A 86 8.26 -0.09 3.78
C ILE A 86 8.31 -1.54 3.30
N HIS A 87 8.87 -1.82 2.10
CA HIS A 87 9.00 -3.19 1.60
C HIS A 87 9.88 -4.03 2.50
N ALA A 88 9.39 -5.18 2.94
CA ALA A 88 10.05 -6.11 3.86
C ALA A 88 10.59 -5.46 5.15
N THR A 89 9.99 -4.33 5.55
CA THR A 89 10.40 -3.49 6.68
C THR A 89 9.17 -3.11 7.49
N GLY A 90 9.27 -3.24 8.81
CA GLY A 90 8.27 -2.75 9.75
C GLY A 90 8.71 -1.41 10.35
N LYS A 91 7.82 -0.43 10.36
CA LYS A 91 8.03 0.89 10.97
C LYS A 91 6.91 1.22 11.94
N GLN A 92 7.23 1.98 12.97
CA GLN A 92 6.22 2.59 13.81
C GLN A 92 5.64 3.81 13.10
N LEU A 93 4.34 3.81 12.85
CA LEU A 93 3.61 4.90 12.19
C LEU A 93 3.07 5.92 13.21
N ALA A 94 2.60 5.42 14.35
CA ALA A 94 2.16 6.19 15.51
C ALA A 94 2.45 5.40 16.78
N GLU A 95 2.14 5.93 17.96
CA GLU A 95 2.51 5.33 19.26
C GLU A 95 2.15 3.83 19.35
N ASP A 96 0.97 3.47 18.86
CA ASP A 96 0.40 2.11 18.94
C ASP A 96 0.13 1.48 17.57
N ILE A 97 0.60 2.08 16.48
CA ILE A 97 0.37 1.62 15.11
C ILE A 97 1.68 1.29 14.42
N GLY A 98 1.79 0.05 13.93
CA GLY A 98 2.83 -0.37 13.01
C GLY A 98 2.36 -0.33 11.56
N ILE A 99 3.28 -0.03 10.64
CA ILE A 99 3.11 -0.19 9.20
C ILE A 99 4.20 -1.09 8.67
N MET A 100 3.83 -2.00 7.78
CA MET A 100 4.77 -2.82 7.04
C MET A 100 4.29 -3.02 5.62
N GLY A 101 5.21 -3.33 4.71
CA GLY A 101 4.87 -3.56 3.33
C GLY A 101 5.49 -4.80 2.71
N VAL A 102 4.83 -5.29 1.66
CA VAL A 102 5.34 -6.26 0.70
C VAL A 102 4.99 -5.78 -0.71
N GLY A 103 5.98 -5.25 -1.39
CA GLY A 103 5.88 -4.89 -2.81
C GLY A 103 6.11 -6.09 -3.72
N TYR A 104 6.36 -5.85 -5.01
CA TYR A 104 6.44 -6.87 -6.04
C TYR A 104 5.08 -7.55 -6.29
N SER A 105 5.04 -8.50 -7.19
CA SER A 105 3.94 -9.46 -7.36
C SER A 105 4.46 -10.87 -7.61
N THR A 106 3.56 -11.84 -7.59
CA THR A 106 3.79 -13.15 -8.21
C THR A 106 3.85 -13.02 -9.74
N PRO A 107 4.40 -14.02 -10.46
CA PRO A 107 4.52 -13.94 -11.92
C PRO A 107 3.20 -13.70 -12.62
N THR A 108 3.18 -12.69 -13.50
CA THR A 108 2.02 -12.33 -14.33
C THR A 108 2.26 -12.76 -15.79
N PRO A 109 1.22 -12.85 -16.63
CA PRO A 109 1.38 -13.08 -18.06
C PRO A 109 2.20 -11.99 -18.78
N PHE A 110 2.35 -10.81 -18.15
CA PHE A 110 2.97 -9.62 -18.74
C PHE A 110 4.47 -9.51 -18.53
N ARG A 111 5.07 -10.41 -17.73
CA ARG A 111 6.51 -10.43 -17.42
C ARG A 111 6.99 -9.04 -17.01
N THR A 112 6.46 -8.56 -15.90
CA THR A 112 6.77 -7.25 -15.36
C THR A 112 8.13 -7.22 -14.65
N PRO A 113 8.75 -6.04 -14.44
CA PRO A 113 10.12 -5.95 -13.93
C PRO A 113 10.35 -6.57 -12.55
N SER A 114 9.34 -6.54 -11.66
CA SER A 114 9.50 -6.94 -10.26
C SER A 114 8.51 -8.03 -9.87
N GLU A 115 8.73 -9.21 -10.44
CA GLU A 115 8.00 -10.45 -10.14
C GLU A 115 8.90 -11.43 -9.40
N VAL A 116 8.33 -12.13 -8.40
CA VAL A 116 9.04 -13.11 -7.58
C VAL A 116 8.16 -14.32 -7.26
N PRO A 117 8.74 -15.47 -6.92
CA PRO A 117 7.95 -16.58 -6.39
C PRO A 117 7.19 -16.20 -5.12
N ASP A 118 5.99 -16.75 -4.94
CA ASP A 118 5.13 -16.53 -3.77
C ASP A 118 5.85 -16.76 -2.43
N SER A 119 6.74 -17.75 -2.38
CA SER A 119 7.57 -18.02 -1.20
C SER A 119 8.48 -16.87 -0.77
N MET A 120 8.89 -15.99 -1.71
CA MET A 120 9.64 -14.78 -1.38
C MET A 120 8.75 -13.74 -0.70
N LEU A 121 7.52 -13.56 -1.20
CA LEU A 121 6.55 -12.67 -0.56
C LEU A 121 6.25 -13.11 0.88
N ALA A 122 6.07 -14.43 1.10
CA ALA A 122 5.91 -15.00 2.44
C ALA A 122 7.08 -14.67 3.38
N GLN A 123 8.33 -14.77 2.89
CA GLN A 123 9.52 -14.44 3.67
C GLN A 123 9.55 -12.95 4.04
N TRP A 124 9.25 -12.05 3.09
CA TRP A 124 9.25 -10.61 3.31
C TRP A 124 8.14 -10.16 4.25
N LEU A 125 6.95 -10.75 4.15
CA LEU A 125 5.86 -10.54 5.11
C LEU A 125 6.30 -10.88 6.55
N ASN A 126 6.90 -12.04 6.74
CA ASN A 126 7.38 -12.45 8.05
C ASN A 126 8.53 -11.57 8.57
N LYS A 127 9.46 -11.15 7.67
CA LYS A 127 10.57 -10.25 8.00
C LYS A 127 10.08 -8.88 8.47
N GLY A 128 9.15 -8.26 7.75
CA GLY A 128 8.57 -6.97 8.14
C GLY A 128 7.80 -7.07 9.46
N TYR A 129 6.95 -8.09 9.61
CA TYR A 129 6.15 -8.29 10.81
C TYR A 129 7.00 -8.49 12.07
N ALA A 130 8.10 -9.23 11.98
CA ALA A 130 8.97 -9.49 13.12
C ALA A 130 9.47 -8.20 13.79
N GLN A 131 9.59 -7.11 13.06
CA GLN A 131 10.10 -5.82 13.55
C GLN A 131 9.05 -5.03 14.35
N ILE A 132 7.75 -5.24 14.08
CA ILE A 132 6.66 -4.44 14.65
C ILE A 132 5.57 -5.26 15.34
N LYS A 133 5.76 -6.58 15.52
CA LYS A 133 4.79 -7.49 16.13
C LYS A 133 4.40 -7.14 17.58
N HIS A 134 5.15 -6.23 18.21
CA HIS A 134 4.87 -5.75 19.57
C HIS A 134 3.83 -4.61 19.59
N LEU A 135 3.51 -4.02 18.42
CA LEU A 135 2.53 -2.94 18.31
C LEU A 135 1.12 -3.53 18.19
N PRO A 136 0.13 -2.98 18.90
CA PRO A 136 -1.21 -3.56 18.97
C PRO A 136 -2.05 -3.38 17.71
N LYS A 137 -1.72 -2.38 16.87
CA LYS A 137 -2.41 -2.11 15.59
C LYS A 137 -1.44 -2.23 14.43
N LEU A 138 -1.92 -2.76 13.32
CA LEU A 138 -1.09 -3.04 12.16
C LEU A 138 -1.77 -2.61 10.85
N ILE A 139 -1.04 -1.82 10.06
CA ILE A 139 -1.34 -1.57 8.64
C ILE A 139 -0.39 -2.42 7.81
N LEU A 140 -0.94 -3.36 7.05
CA LEU A 140 -0.24 -4.07 5.99
C LEU A 140 -0.44 -3.32 4.67
N VAL A 141 0.63 -3.13 3.93
CA VAL A 141 0.59 -2.65 2.54
C VAL A 141 1.10 -3.79 1.65
N ALA A 142 0.22 -4.42 0.90
CA ALA A 142 0.58 -5.51 -0.02
C ALA A 142 0.23 -5.08 -1.44
N HIS A 143 1.24 -4.91 -2.32
CA HIS A 143 0.95 -4.53 -3.69
C HIS A 143 0.08 -5.59 -4.36
N ASP A 144 0.50 -6.86 -4.31
CA ASP A 144 -0.25 -8.02 -4.81
C ASP A 144 -1.40 -8.35 -3.83
N PRO A 145 -2.69 -8.27 -4.25
CA PRO A 145 -3.83 -8.41 -3.36
C PRO A 145 -4.02 -9.85 -2.85
N PRO A 146 -4.69 -10.04 -1.68
CA PRO A 146 -4.90 -11.38 -1.14
C PRO A 146 -5.83 -12.22 -2.03
N PHE A 147 -5.47 -13.49 -2.22
CA PHE A 147 -6.29 -14.46 -2.97
C PHE A 147 -7.70 -14.57 -2.39
N GLY A 148 -8.70 -14.63 -3.29
CA GLY A 148 -10.11 -14.77 -2.93
C GLY A 148 -10.78 -13.49 -2.47
N SER A 149 -10.05 -12.35 -2.46
CA SER A 149 -10.64 -11.04 -2.18
C SER A 149 -11.21 -10.41 -3.45
N LYS A 150 -12.19 -9.51 -3.28
CA LYS A 150 -12.70 -8.67 -4.38
C LYS A 150 -11.60 -7.80 -4.99
N ALA A 151 -10.62 -7.41 -4.19
CA ALA A 151 -9.46 -6.64 -4.60
C ALA A 151 -8.59 -7.35 -5.65
N ALA A 152 -8.79 -8.65 -5.84
CA ALA A 152 -8.07 -9.51 -6.77
C ALA A 152 -8.93 -10.05 -7.92
N ASP A 153 -10.17 -9.59 -8.06
CA ASP A 153 -11.09 -10.07 -9.08
C ASP A 153 -10.87 -9.36 -10.43
N LEU A 154 -10.65 -10.15 -11.48
CA LEU A 154 -10.66 -9.64 -12.85
C LEU A 154 -12.11 -9.47 -13.35
N PRO A 155 -12.37 -8.59 -14.33
CA PRO A 155 -13.72 -8.34 -14.86
C PRO A 155 -14.50 -9.58 -15.35
N PHE A 156 -13.77 -10.65 -15.70
CA PHE A 156 -14.36 -11.91 -16.19
C PHE A 156 -14.51 -12.99 -15.11
N GLY A 157 -14.33 -12.64 -13.82
CA GLY A 157 -14.60 -13.53 -12.69
C GLY A 157 -13.42 -14.43 -12.28
N GLU A 158 -12.25 -14.27 -12.86
CA GLU A 158 -11.03 -14.92 -12.39
C GLU A 158 -10.44 -14.13 -11.21
N ASN A 159 -10.04 -14.83 -10.14
CA ASN A 159 -9.36 -14.23 -9.00
C ASN A 159 -7.85 -14.53 -9.08
N VAL A 160 -7.06 -13.49 -9.22
CA VAL A 160 -5.60 -13.56 -9.44
C VAL A 160 -4.78 -13.18 -8.21
N GLY A 161 -5.39 -13.20 -7.03
CA GLY A 161 -4.75 -12.79 -5.78
C GLY A 161 -3.65 -13.73 -5.28
N ASN A 162 -2.93 -13.24 -4.29
CA ASN A 162 -1.75 -13.85 -3.70
C ASN A 162 -2.11 -14.70 -2.48
N ARG A 163 -1.64 -15.97 -2.47
CA ARG A 163 -1.93 -16.92 -1.38
C ARG A 163 -1.16 -16.60 -0.10
N SER A 164 0.11 -16.22 -0.21
CA SER A 164 0.91 -15.86 0.97
C SER A 164 0.37 -14.62 1.69
N VAL A 165 -0.16 -13.65 0.93
CA VAL A 165 -0.83 -12.47 1.52
C VAL A 165 -2.11 -12.88 2.24
N LEU A 166 -2.93 -13.75 1.63
CA LEU A 166 -4.14 -14.28 2.29
C LEU A 166 -3.79 -15.02 3.58
N GLU A 167 -2.83 -15.96 3.54
CA GLU A 167 -2.42 -16.75 4.70
C GLU A 167 -1.85 -15.87 5.83
N PHE A 168 -1.09 -14.83 5.46
CA PHE A 168 -0.61 -13.84 6.41
C PHE A 168 -1.76 -13.08 7.08
N ILE A 169 -2.73 -12.60 6.29
CA ILE A 169 -3.93 -11.93 6.82
C ILE A 169 -4.71 -12.85 7.75
N GLN A 170 -4.96 -14.09 7.35
CA GLN A 170 -5.70 -15.07 8.17
C GLN A 170 -5.02 -15.35 9.51
N ARG A 171 -3.70 -15.41 9.52
CA ARG A 171 -2.90 -15.73 10.72
C ARG A 171 -2.70 -14.54 11.64
N ILE A 172 -2.42 -13.36 11.11
CA ILE A 172 -2.02 -12.16 11.88
C ILE A 172 -3.18 -11.22 12.13
N GLN A 173 -4.13 -11.15 11.20
CA GLN A 173 -5.29 -10.25 11.27
C GLN A 173 -4.89 -8.77 11.44
N PRO A 174 -4.06 -8.19 10.55
CA PRO A 174 -3.82 -6.75 10.57
C PRO A 174 -5.14 -5.99 10.56
N ASP A 175 -5.17 -4.78 11.12
CA ASP A 175 -6.39 -3.96 11.11
C ASP A 175 -6.79 -3.56 9.69
N ILE A 176 -5.79 -3.19 8.87
CA ILE A 176 -5.96 -2.74 7.49
C ILE A 176 -4.96 -3.48 6.60
N CYS A 177 -5.41 -3.86 5.39
CA CYS A 177 -4.57 -4.23 4.26
C CYS A 177 -4.87 -3.28 3.10
N LEU A 178 -3.94 -2.35 2.83
CA LEU A 178 -3.96 -1.54 1.62
C LEU A 178 -3.29 -2.33 0.50
N THR A 179 -3.94 -2.44 -0.65
CA THR A 179 -3.44 -3.18 -1.79
C THR A 179 -3.58 -2.38 -3.09
N GLY A 180 -3.13 -2.92 -4.23
CA GLY A 180 -3.20 -2.32 -5.55
C GLY A 180 -3.21 -3.39 -6.63
N HIS A 181 -2.42 -3.21 -7.69
CA HIS A 181 -2.11 -4.18 -8.75
C HIS A 181 -3.27 -4.48 -9.71
N ILE A 182 -4.47 -4.77 -9.21
CA ILE A 182 -5.65 -5.04 -10.04
C ILE A 182 -6.48 -3.77 -10.12
N HIS A 183 -6.26 -3.02 -11.18
CA HIS A 183 -6.78 -1.66 -11.34
C HIS A 183 -8.30 -1.58 -11.37
N GLU A 184 -8.95 -2.59 -11.97
CA GLU A 184 -10.39 -2.68 -12.13
C GLU A 184 -11.10 -3.16 -10.86
N ALA A 185 -10.33 -3.65 -9.87
CA ALA A 185 -10.85 -4.25 -8.65
C ALA A 185 -10.90 -3.27 -7.46
N ALA A 186 -11.11 -1.97 -7.74
CA ALA A 186 -11.31 -0.99 -6.68
C ALA A 186 -12.46 -1.41 -5.76
N SER A 187 -12.14 -1.71 -4.49
CA SER A 187 -13.09 -2.30 -3.55
C SER A 187 -12.64 -2.17 -2.10
N GLU A 188 -13.61 -2.36 -1.19
CA GLU A 188 -13.33 -2.59 0.22
C GLU A 188 -14.13 -3.79 0.72
N GLU A 189 -13.52 -4.60 1.57
CA GLU A 189 -14.16 -5.76 2.20
C GLU A 189 -13.43 -6.18 3.47
N PHE A 190 -13.93 -7.22 4.14
CA PHE A 190 -13.29 -7.80 5.31
C PHE A 190 -12.87 -9.25 5.08
N ILE A 191 -11.62 -9.58 5.45
CA ILE A 191 -11.14 -10.95 5.61
C ILE A 191 -10.89 -11.17 7.12
N GLY A 192 -11.81 -11.84 7.78
CA GLY A 192 -11.82 -11.90 9.24
C GLY A 192 -12.02 -10.51 9.85
N LYS A 193 -11.02 -10.00 10.60
CA LYS A 193 -11.02 -8.64 11.17
C LYS A 193 -10.32 -7.62 10.27
N THR A 194 -9.56 -8.07 9.29
CA THR A 194 -8.77 -7.21 8.43
C THR A 194 -9.64 -6.54 7.38
N LYS A 195 -9.62 -5.22 7.35
CA LYS A 195 -10.23 -4.46 6.25
C LYS A 195 -9.26 -4.38 5.08
N VAL A 196 -9.58 -5.03 3.97
CA VAL A 196 -8.83 -5.01 2.72
C VAL A 196 -9.39 -3.90 1.84
N VAL A 197 -8.52 -3.04 1.33
CA VAL A 197 -8.93 -1.91 0.47
C VAL A 197 -7.99 -1.81 -0.72
N ASN A 198 -8.55 -1.86 -1.92
CA ASN A 198 -7.88 -1.55 -3.17
C ASN A 198 -8.45 -0.24 -3.74
N PRO A 199 -7.68 0.84 -3.85
CA PRO A 199 -8.18 2.09 -4.43
C PRO A 199 -8.28 2.09 -5.96
N GLY A 200 -7.70 1.10 -6.64
CA GLY A 200 -7.47 1.15 -8.08
C GLY A 200 -6.40 2.18 -8.47
N MET A 201 -6.40 2.62 -9.72
CA MET A 201 -5.42 3.58 -10.23
C MET A 201 -5.66 5.00 -9.71
N LEU A 202 -4.58 5.70 -9.34
CA LEU A 202 -4.62 7.10 -8.91
C LEU A 202 -5.25 8.02 -9.98
N CYS A 203 -4.94 7.82 -11.25
CA CYS A 203 -5.50 8.63 -12.33
C CYS A 203 -7.02 8.48 -12.50
N MET A 204 -7.62 7.38 -11.98
CA MET A 204 -9.07 7.19 -11.91
C MET A 204 -9.69 7.83 -10.66
N GLY A 205 -8.86 8.45 -9.82
CA GLY A 205 -9.29 9.20 -8.65
C GLY A 205 -9.42 8.40 -7.37
N GLY A 206 -9.08 7.11 -7.38
CA GLY A 206 -9.18 6.26 -6.20
C GLY A 206 -8.08 6.54 -5.17
N TYR A 207 -8.47 6.65 -3.90
CA TYR A 207 -7.57 6.75 -2.77
C TYR A 207 -8.21 6.17 -1.51
N VAL A 208 -7.42 5.94 -0.47
CA VAL A 208 -7.90 5.41 0.82
C VAL A 208 -7.63 6.45 1.90
N ARG A 209 -8.68 6.85 2.60
CA ARG A 209 -8.58 7.64 3.83
C ARG A 209 -8.45 6.70 5.02
N ILE A 210 -7.27 6.66 5.63
CA ILE A 210 -6.99 5.88 6.85
C ILE A 210 -7.08 6.82 8.04
N ARG A 211 -7.84 6.44 9.06
CA ARG A 211 -8.15 7.29 10.19
C ARG A 211 -7.96 6.57 11.52
N LEU A 212 -7.25 7.21 12.43
CA LEU A 212 -7.26 6.86 13.85
C LEU A 212 -8.10 7.89 14.61
N LYS A 213 -9.14 7.43 15.26
CA LYS A 213 -9.98 8.26 16.15
C LYS A 213 -10.47 7.42 17.31
N ASP A 214 -10.43 7.97 18.53
CA ASP A 214 -10.87 7.27 19.75
C ASP A 214 -10.26 5.85 19.86
N SER A 215 -8.96 5.71 19.56
CA SER A 215 -8.20 4.45 19.51
C SER A 215 -8.70 3.44 18.47
N LYS A 216 -9.65 3.80 17.61
CA LYS A 216 -10.13 2.97 16.51
C LYS A 216 -9.43 3.34 15.21
N LEU A 217 -8.74 2.37 14.62
CA LEU A 217 -8.14 2.48 13.29
C LEU A 217 -9.15 1.97 12.25
N ASP A 218 -9.40 2.77 11.20
CA ASP A 218 -10.33 2.45 10.12
C ASP A 218 -9.80 2.98 8.79
N ALA A 219 -10.25 2.38 7.70
CA ALA A 219 -9.91 2.80 6.34
C ALA A 219 -11.17 2.89 5.51
N LYS A 220 -11.22 3.84 4.59
CA LYS A 220 -12.35 4.02 3.67
C LYS A 220 -11.85 4.29 2.26
N LEU A 221 -12.40 3.56 1.30
CA LEU A 221 -12.23 3.83 -0.11
C LEU A 221 -12.94 5.14 -0.47
N MET A 222 -12.22 6.02 -1.15
CA MET A 222 -12.69 7.34 -1.56
C MET A 222 -12.36 7.57 -3.05
N PHE A 223 -13.11 8.47 -3.67
CA PHE A 223 -12.86 8.94 -5.04
C PHE A 223 -12.95 10.46 -5.11
N ILE A 224 -12.10 11.06 -5.93
CA ILE A 224 -12.10 12.48 -6.30
C ILE A 224 -12.74 12.69 -7.64
#